data_670432e37df51bcb7acf939e0557153b
#
_entry.id   670432e37df51bcb7acf939e0557153b
#
_cell.length_a   1.000
_cell.length_b   1.000
_cell.length_c   1.000
_cell.angle_alpha   90.00
_cell.angle_beta   90.00
_cell.angle_gamma   90.00
#
_symmetry.space_group_name_H-M   'P 1'
#
loop_
_entity.id
_entity.type
_entity.pdbx_description
1 polymer ?
#
loop_
_entity_poly.entity_id
_entity_poly.type
_entity_poly.pdbx_seq_one_letter_code
_entity_poly.pdbx_strand_id
1 'polypeptide(L)'
;MLGDDVRVHASQRPAAGPPTQRAPSPVLPAAGHRRWTPGLRRSVTLFQAFRKEQTDPDLFYGMLAADSTAQVAHYVPLAGRTVLDVGGGPGYFADSFRRAGARYLAIDSDVGEMSLHGHSPEPGTSILGSGLHLPVRDGAVDVCYSSNVLEHVPDPWRMADEMVRVTRPGGYVFVSFTSWLSPWGGHETSPWHYLGGRFAARRYARRYGKPPKNVYGESLFAVSVSDGLDWARRHPDADVVDALPRYHPRWARPVLKIPGVREVVTWNLLLVLRRRPAPAPPPWAESE
;
A
#
# COMPACT_ATOMS: atom_id res chain seq x y z
N MET A 1 -63.66 -6.80 8.30
CA MET A 1 -63.28 -6.12 9.57
C MET A 1 -62.30 -7.05 10.27
N LEU A 2 -61.09 -6.67 10.30
CA LEU A 2 -60.05 -6.97 11.30
C LEU A 2 -58.75 -6.39 10.74
N GLY A 3 -58.33 -5.25 11.24
CA GLY A 3 -57.09 -4.61 10.89
C GLY A 3 -55.98 -5.16 11.77
N ASP A 4 -54.88 -5.59 11.16
CA ASP A 4 -53.64 -5.93 11.84
C ASP A 4 -52.69 -4.74 11.82
N ASP A 5 -52.56 -4.12 13.01
CA ASP A 5 -51.56 -3.10 13.34
C ASP A 5 -50.14 -3.74 13.38
N VAL A 6 -49.36 -3.50 12.36
CA VAL A 6 -47.91 -3.85 12.39
C VAL A 6 -47.19 -2.72 13.13
N ARG A 7 -46.88 -2.92 14.41
CA ARG A 7 -45.99 -2.04 15.19
C ARG A 7 -44.56 -2.25 14.72
N VAL A 8 -43.99 -1.27 14.02
CA VAL A 8 -42.56 -1.17 13.70
C VAL A 8 -41.83 -0.75 14.98
N HIS A 9 -41.09 -1.70 15.57
CA HIS A 9 -40.14 -1.38 16.64
C HIS A 9 -38.97 -0.61 16.06
N ALA A 10 -38.94 0.71 16.28
CA ALA A 10 -37.74 1.52 16.03
C ALA A 10 -36.67 1.14 17.05
N SER A 11 -35.63 0.45 16.56
CA SER A 11 -34.40 0.20 17.32
C SER A 11 -33.67 1.53 17.53
N GLN A 12 -33.64 2.02 18.74
CA GLN A 12 -32.86 3.19 19.15
C GLN A 12 -31.37 2.81 19.09
N ARG A 13 -30.64 3.41 18.14
CA ARG A 13 -29.18 3.40 18.13
C ARG A 13 -28.67 4.18 19.37
N PRO A 14 -27.69 3.67 20.12
CA PRO A 14 -27.07 4.44 21.16
C PRO A 14 -26.40 5.68 20.59
N ALA A 15 -26.57 6.83 21.25
CA ALA A 15 -25.99 8.10 20.87
C ALA A 15 -24.45 7.98 20.80
N ALA A 16 -23.86 8.44 19.71
CA ALA A 16 -22.42 8.55 19.57
C ALA A 16 -21.87 9.47 20.67
N GLY A 17 -20.94 8.95 21.47
CA GLY A 17 -20.21 9.73 22.46
C GLY A 17 -19.42 10.87 21.81
N PRO A 18 -19.01 11.90 22.56
CA PRO A 18 -18.26 13.02 22.03
C PRO A 18 -16.96 12.54 21.38
N PRO A 19 -16.48 13.21 20.30
CA PRO A 19 -15.25 12.83 19.61
C PRO A 19 -14.08 12.88 20.61
N THR A 20 -13.44 11.74 20.82
CA THR A 20 -12.22 11.65 21.63
C THR A 20 -11.14 12.51 20.96
N GLN A 21 -10.67 13.53 21.68
CA GLN A 21 -9.55 14.34 21.24
C GLN A 21 -8.34 13.43 20.99
N ARG A 22 -7.84 13.49 19.76
CA ARG A 22 -6.67 12.76 19.28
C ARG A 22 -5.48 13.07 20.18
N ALA A 23 -4.94 12.07 20.87
CA ALA A 23 -3.64 12.21 21.51
C ALA A 23 -2.62 12.54 20.40
N PRO A 24 -1.73 13.54 20.61
CA PRO A 24 -0.74 13.87 19.61
C PRO A 24 0.15 12.64 19.36
N SER A 25 0.20 12.19 18.12
CA SER A 25 1.13 11.13 17.70
C SER A 25 2.54 11.50 18.19
N PRO A 26 3.35 10.53 18.66
CA PRO A 26 4.68 10.82 19.15
C PRO A 26 5.44 11.62 18.09
N VAL A 27 5.83 12.83 18.43
CA VAL A 27 6.61 13.72 17.57
C VAL A 27 7.98 13.08 17.40
N LEU A 28 8.12 12.28 16.32
CA LEU A 28 9.45 11.92 15.86
C LEU A 28 10.16 13.23 15.43
N PRO A 29 11.41 13.44 15.84
CA PRO A 29 12.13 14.69 15.53
C PRO A 29 12.11 14.91 14.02
N ALA A 30 11.87 16.17 13.61
CA ALA A 30 11.92 16.60 12.22
C ALA A 30 13.16 15.98 11.55
N ALA A 31 12.93 15.18 10.51
CA ALA A 31 13.98 14.47 9.81
C ALA A 31 14.91 15.50 9.15
N GLY A 32 15.94 15.95 9.87
CA GLY A 32 17.14 16.48 9.23
C GLY A 32 17.57 15.44 8.20
N HIS A 33 18.00 15.85 7.01
CA HIS A 33 18.28 15.05 5.80
C HIS A 33 19.19 13.81 6.01
N ARG A 34 18.82 12.93 6.93
CA ARG A 34 19.45 11.62 7.07
C ARG A 34 19.06 10.80 5.85
N ARG A 35 20.04 10.52 5.01
CA ARG A 35 19.91 9.59 3.90
C ARG A 35 19.21 8.32 4.41
N TRP A 36 18.04 7.99 3.86
CA TRP A 36 17.39 6.71 4.17
C TRP A 36 18.34 5.56 3.84
N THR A 37 18.62 4.70 4.82
CA THR A 37 19.53 3.57 4.65
C THR A 37 18.90 2.31 5.21
N PRO A 38 18.65 1.29 4.37
CA PRO A 38 18.10 0.02 4.82
C PRO A 38 19.15 -0.80 5.57
N GLY A 39 19.35 -0.46 6.85
CA GLY A 39 20.26 -1.15 7.77
C GLY A 39 19.55 -2.20 8.63
N LEU A 40 20.33 -3.11 9.25
CA LEU A 40 19.80 -4.17 10.10
C LEU A 40 18.95 -3.62 11.27
N ARG A 41 19.41 -2.55 11.91
CA ARG A 41 18.65 -1.90 13.02
C ARG A 41 17.24 -1.49 12.57
N ARG A 42 17.12 -0.84 11.39
CA ARG A 42 15.83 -0.48 10.80
C ARG A 42 14.95 -1.73 10.59
N SER A 43 15.50 -2.79 10.00
CA SER A 43 14.79 -4.04 9.75
C SER A 43 14.25 -4.66 11.05
N VAL A 44 15.07 -4.71 12.09
CA VAL A 44 14.66 -5.22 13.41
C VAL A 44 13.57 -4.35 14.03
N THR A 45 13.72 -3.02 13.96
CA THR A 45 12.74 -2.07 14.51
C THR A 45 11.37 -2.20 13.82
N LEU A 46 11.35 -2.28 12.48
CA LEU A 46 10.11 -2.48 11.73
C LEU A 46 9.47 -3.85 12.01
N PHE A 47 10.28 -4.90 12.15
CA PHE A 47 9.78 -6.22 12.52
C PHE A 47 9.17 -6.25 13.93
N GLN A 48 9.80 -5.57 14.90
CA GLN A 48 9.25 -5.44 16.25
C GLN A 48 7.94 -4.67 16.26
N ALA A 49 7.82 -3.62 15.45
CA ALA A 49 6.58 -2.86 15.28
C ALA A 49 5.48 -3.72 14.61
N PHE A 50 5.84 -4.45 13.56
CA PHE A 50 4.93 -5.38 12.89
C PHE A 50 4.31 -6.42 13.85
N ARG A 51 5.09 -6.95 14.78
CA ARG A 51 4.57 -7.88 15.79
C ARG A 51 3.50 -7.28 16.70
N LYS A 52 3.41 -5.95 16.76
CA LYS A 52 2.42 -5.21 17.53
C LYS A 52 1.24 -4.71 16.70
N GLU A 53 1.22 -4.97 15.39
CA GLU A 53 0.19 -4.48 14.47
C GLU A 53 -1.24 -4.75 14.98
N GLN A 54 -1.48 -5.94 15.53
CA GLN A 54 -2.80 -6.33 16.03
C GLN A 54 -3.17 -5.72 17.39
N THR A 55 -2.19 -5.27 18.16
CA THR A 55 -2.39 -4.73 19.53
C THR A 55 -2.19 -3.22 19.61
N ASP A 56 -1.40 -2.66 18.71
CA ASP A 56 -1.08 -1.23 18.64
C ASP A 56 -0.85 -0.85 17.16
N PRO A 57 -1.94 -0.80 16.34
CA PRO A 57 -1.84 -0.48 14.93
C PRO A 57 -1.27 0.92 14.69
N ASP A 58 -1.58 1.90 15.54
CA ASP A 58 -1.09 3.28 15.38
C ASP A 58 0.44 3.36 15.48
N LEU A 59 1.04 2.60 16.40
CA LEU A 59 2.49 2.51 16.50
C LEU A 59 3.09 1.91 15.23
N PHE A 60 2.54 0.78 14.77
CA PHE A 60 3.07 0.09 13.58
C PHE A 60 2.93 0.95 12.32
N TYR A 61 1.72 1.41 12.02
CA TYR A 61 1.47 2.20 10.81
C TYR A 61 2.14 3.58 10.86
N GLY A 62 2.24 4.21 12.04
CA GLY A 62 2.99 5.45 12.22
C GLY A 62 4.49 5.29 11.91
N MET A 63 5.09 4.20 12.38
CA MET A 63 6.50 3.89 12.07
C MET A 63 6.70 3.53 10.61
N LEU A 64 5.80 2.75 10.02
CA LEU A 64 5.82 2.37 8.62
C LEU A 64 5.66 3.60 7.72
N ALA A 65 4.76 4.53 8.06
CA ALA A 65 4.55 5.77 7.34
C ALA A 65 5.81 6.68 7.36
N ALA A 66 6.43 6.84 8.51
CA ALA A 66 7.66 7.62 8.64
C ALA A 66 8.81 7.01 7.81
N ASP A 67 8.99 5.69 7.88
CA ASP A 67 10.00 4.98 7.11
C ASP A 67 9.73 5.06 5.60
N SER A 68 8.48 4.88 5.19
CA SER A 68 8.06 4.96 3.79
C SER A 68 8.27 6.35 3.19
N THR A 69 7.90 7.39 3.95
CA THR A 69 8.13 8.78 3.53
C THR A 69 9.62 9.07 3.37
N ALA A 70 10.46 8.62 4.31
CA ALA A 70 11.91 8.74 4.20
C ALA A 70 12.47 7.95 3.02
N GLN A 71 11.90 6.78 2.72
CA GLN A 71 12.26 5.95 1.56
C GLN A 71 11.92 6.67 0.25
N VAL A 72 10.72 7.23 0.10
CA VAL A 72 10.33 8.00 -1.09
C VAL A 72 11.20 9.24 -1.23
N ALA A 73 11.43 9.98 -0.13
CA ALA A 73 12.26 11.18 -0.10
C ALA A 73 13.74 10.92 -0.48
N HIS A 74 14.20 9.66 -0.37
CA HIS A 74 15.52 9.26 -0.83
C HIS A 74 15.67 9.33 -2.36
N TYR A 75 14.60 9.07 -3.11
CA TYR A 75 14.60 9.06 -4.58
C TYR A 75 14.12 10.39 -5.17
N VAL A 76 13.20 11.07 -4.51
CA VAL A 76 12.58 12.30 -5.01
C VAL A 76 12.28 13.29 -3.87
N PRO A 77 12.70 14.57 -3.99
CA PRO A 77 12.31 15.61 -3.04
C PRO A 77 10.77 15.73 -2.99
N LEU A 78 10.18 15.68 -1.79
CA LEU A 78 8.73 15.67 -1.59
C LEU A 78 8.11 17.07 -1.50
N ALA A 79 8.88 18.09 -1.14
CA ALA A 79 8.36 19.43 -0.97
C ALA A 79 7.69 19.96 -2.26
N GLY A 80 6.42 20.36 -2.14
CA GLY A 80 5.60 20.85 -3.25
C GLY A 80 5.14 19.80 -4.26
N ARG A 81 5.50 18.52 -4.07
CA ARG A 81 5.07 17.41 -4.96
C ARG A 81 3.70 16.87 -4.59
N THR A 82 2.98 16.43 -5.61
CA THR A 82 1.72 15.69 -5.41
C THR A 82 2.03 14.21 -5.30
N VAL A 83 1.67 13.62 -4.16
CA VAL A 83 1.73 12.18 -3.90
C VAL A 83 0.32 11.62 -3.93
N LEU A 84 0.09 10.64 -4.81
CA LEU A 84 -1.13 9.83 -4.84
C LEU A 84 -0.85 8.49 -4.18
N ASP A 85 -1.57 8.18 -3.11
CA ASP A 85 -1.51 6.91 -2.40
C ASP A 85 -2.68 6.04 -2.85
N VAL A 86 -2.39 4.94 -3.54
CA VAL A 86 -3.40 4.01 -4.06
C VAL A 86 -3.53 2.83 -3.10
N GLY A 87 -4.73 2.69 -2.52
CA GLY A 87 -4.99 1.82 -1.38
C GLY A 87 -4.57 2.47 -0.07
N GLY A 88 -4.77 3.80 0.06
CA GLY A 88 -4.33 4.57 1.22
C GLY A 88 -5.10 4.30 2.51
N GLY A 89 -6.20 3.52 2.44
CA GLY A 89 -7.03 3.15 3.57
C GLY A 89 -7.44 4.37 4.41
N PRO A 90 -7.32 4.30 5.76
CA PRO A 90 -7.74 5.39 6.64
C PRO A 90 -6.75 6.57 6.67
N GLY A 91 -5.73 6.59 5.80
CA GLY A 91 -4.81 7.71 5.66
C GLY A 91 -3.64 7.73 6.65
N TYR A 92 -3.19 6.59 7.14
CA TYR A 92 -2.03 6.52 8.05
C TYR A 92 -0.76 7.21 7.52
N PHE A 93 -0.58 7.24 6.20
CA PHE A 93 0.59 7.83 5.56
C PHE A 93 0.47 9.35 5.35
N ALA A 94 -0.76 9.90 5.38
CA ALA A 94 -1.06 11.29 5.04
C ALA A 94 -0.21 12.30 5.83
N ASP A 95 -0.20 12.19 7.15
CA ASP A 95 0.53 13.11 8.03
C ASP A 95 2.04 13.07 7.78
N SER A 96 2.58 11.90 7.49
CA SER A 96 4.02 11.74 7.25
C SER A 96 4.44 12.39 5.94
N PHE A 97 3.69 12.17 4.85
CA PHE A 97 3.96 12.80 3.57
C PHE A 97 3.75 14.34 3.61
N ARG A 98 2.70 14.81 4.30
CA ARG A 98 2.45 16.25 4.48
C ARG A 98 3.55 16.95 5.28
N ARG A 99 4.03 16.33 6.36
CA ARG A 99 5.19 16.85 7.11
C ARG A 99 6.46 16.95 6.28
N ALA A 100 6.59 16.09 5.26
CA ALA A 100 7.67 16.18 4.28
C ALA A 100 7.43 17.23 3.17
N GLY A 101 6.32 17.98 3.25
CA GLY A 101 5.97 19.07 2.34
C GLY A 101 5.21 18.61 1.09
N ALA A 102 4.74 17.37 1.03
CA ALA A 102 3.96 16.86 -0.10
C ALA A 102 2.49 17.29 -0.02
N ARG A 103 1.86 17.47 -1.18
CA ARG A 103 0.41 17.45 -1.34
C ARG A 103 -0.04 15.99 -1.46
N TYR A 104 -0.72 15.50 -0.43
CA TYR A 104 -1.12 14.09 -0.34
C TYR A 104 -2.59 13.92 -0.73
N LEU A 105 -2.83 12.94 -1.60
CA LEU A 105 -4.15 12.45 -2.00
C LEU A 105 -4.15 10.93 -1.85
N ALA A 106 -5.27 10.36 -1.40
CA ALA A 106 -5.45 8.91 -1.33
C ALA A 106 -6.63 8.47 -2.21
N ILE A 107 -6.52 7.27 -2.76
CA ILE A 107 -7.64 6.57 -3.40
C ILE A 107 -7.78 5.21 -2.75
N ASP A 108 -9.00 4.85 -2.36
CA ASP A 108 -9.32 3.51 -1.89
C ASP A 108 -10.68 3.07 -2.44
N SER A 109 -10.85 1.76 -2.63
CA SER A 109 -12.10 1.18 -3.14
C SER A 109 -13.07 0.76 -2.03
N ASP A 110 -12.64 0.75 -0.78
CA ASP A 110 -13.42 0.29 0.36
C ASP A 110 -13.64 1.40 1.39
N VAL A 111 -14.91 1.83 1.54
CA VAL A 111 -15.33 2.81 2.54
C VAL A 111 -15.06 2.31 3.97
N GLY A 112 -15.15 0.99 4.19
CA GLY A 112 -14.88 0.37 5.48
C GLY A 112 -13.40 0.49 5.86
N GLU A 113 -12.49 0.21 4.93
CA GLU A 113 -11.05 0.39 5.13
C GLU A 113 -10.69 1.85 5.35
N MET A 114 -11.34 2.80 4.64
CA MET A 114 -11.14 4.25 4.84
C MET A 114 -11.53 4.74 6.24
N SER A 115 -12.33 3.98 6.98
CA SER A 115 -12.84 4.36 8.32
C SER A 115 -12.33 3.47 9.45
N LEU A 116 -11.26 2.70 9.22
CA LEU A 116 -10.71 1.76 10.21
C LEU A 116 -10.06 2.47 11.41
N HIS A 117 -10.17 1.82 12.57
CA HIS A 117 -9.54 2.23 13.83
C HIS A 117 -9.87 3.67 14.26
N GLY A 118 -11.06 4.18 13.92
CA GLY A 118 -11.47 5.55 14.27
C GLY A 118 -10.75 6.65 13.48
N HIS A 119 -9.95 6.28 12.48
CA HIS A 119 -9.38 7.21 11.52
C HIS A 119 -10.38 7.44 10.40
N SER A 120 -10.44 8.67 9.92
CA SER A 120 -11.15 9.04 8.69
C SER A 120 -10.28 10.02 7.92
N PRO A 121 -10.21 9.88 6.60
CA PRO A 121 -9.46 10.84 5.79
C PRO A 121 -10.04 12.24 5.97
N GLU A 122 -9.18 13.25 5.93
CA GLU A 122 -9.65 14.63 5.90
C GLU A 122 -10.48 14.89 4.63
N PRO A 123 -11.56 15.69 4.72
CA PRO A 123 -12.38 16.04 3.56
C PRO A 123 -11.52 16.57 2.40
N GLY A 124 -11.75 16.05 1.20
CA GLY A 124 -11.04 16.48 -0.02
C GLY A 124 -9.62 15.91 -0.18
N THR A 125 -9.20 14.99 0.68
CA THR A 125 -7.87 14.35 0.58
C THR A 125 -7.92 12.88 0.24
N SER A 126 -9.11 12.31 0.15
CA SER A 126 -9.34 10.94 -0.29
C SER A 126 -10.50 10.86 -1.27
N ILE A 127 -10.41 9.92 -2.17
CA ILE A 127 -11.38 9.64 -3.23
C ILE A 127 -11.74 8.16 -3.13
N LEU A 128 -13.02 7.86 -3.16
CA LEU A 128 -13.51 6.49 -3.34
C LEU A 128 -13.33 6.12 -4.81
N GLY A 129 -12.54 5.11 -5.09
CA GLY A 129 -12.25 4.69 -6.47
C GLY A 129 -11.45 3.41 -6.56
N SER A 130 -11.58 2.73 -7.69
CA SER A 130 -10.84 1.49 -7.95
C SER A 130 -9.40 1.76 -8.38
N GLY A 131 -8.43 1.06 -7.78
CA GLY A 131 -7.05 1.05 -8.25
C GLY A 131 -6.87 0.49 -9.65
N LEU A 132 -7.82 -0.33 -10.13
CA LEU A 132 -7.81 -0.89 -11.49
C LEU A 132 -8.18 0.14 -12.58
N HIS A 133 -8.83 1.24 -12.19
CA HIS A 133 -9.25 2.34 -13.08
C HIS A 133 -9.22 3.63 -12.26
N LEU A 134 -8.04 4.21 -12.12
CA LEU A 134 -7.86 5.41 -11.31
C LEU A 134 -8.61 6.61 -11.91
N PRO A 135 -9.52 7.28 -11.18
CA PRO A 135 -10.24 8.45 -11.65
C PRO A 135 -9.35 9.71 -11.68
N VAL A 136 -8.17 9.55 -12.24
CA VAL A 136 -7.10 10.55 -12.33
C VAL A 136 -6.61 10.58 -13.77
N ARG A 137 -6.45 11.78 -14.32
CA ARG A 137 -5.93 11.95 -15.69
C ARG A 137 -4.48 11.50 -15.80
N ASP A 138 -4.06 11.20 -17.02
CA ASP A 138 -2.69 10.84 -17.34
C ASP A 138 -1.72 11.93 -16.91
N GLY A 139 -0.63 11.50 -16.27
CA GLY A 139 0.47 12.40 -15.91
C GLY A 139 0.12 13.48 -14.88
N ALA A 140 -0.90 13.28 -14.04
CA ALA A 140 -1.38 14.31 -13.11
C ALA A 140 -0.58 14.41 -11.81
N VAL A 141 0.17 13.38 -11.42
CA VAL A 141 0.85 13.33 -10.12
C VAL A 141 2.37 13.19 -10.26
N ASP A 142 3.10 13.70 -9.28
CA ASP A 142 4.56 13.61 -9.28
C ASP A 142 5.05 12.24 -8.80
N VAL A 143 4.35 11.68 -7.82
CA VAL A 143 4.64 10.39 -7.19
C VAL A 143 3.36 9.61 -7.05
N CYS A 144 3.34 8.38 -7.55
CA CYS A 144 2.30 7.41 -7.24
C CYS A 144 2.88 6.35 -6.29
N TYR A 145 2.19 6.11 -5.19
CA TYR A 145 2.65 5.25 -4.10
C TYR A 145 1.58 4.22 -3.78
N SER A 146 1.98 2.98 -3.51
CA SER A 146 1.10 1.93 -2.99
C SER A 146 1.89 0.97 -2.12
N SER A 147 1.33 0.59 -0.98
CA SER A 147 2.01 -0.22 0.03
C SER A 147 1.10 -1.32 0.58
N ASN A 148 1.46 -2.57 0.33
CA ASN A 148 0.72 -3.75 0.78
C ASN A 148 -0.75 -3.77 0.30
N VAL A 149 -0.95 -3.49 -0.98
CA VAL A 149 -2.27 -3.44 -1.62
C VAL A 149 -2.39 -4.42 -2.77
N LEU A 150 -1.31 -4.63 -3.55
CA LEU A 150 -1.36 -5.43 -4.77
C LEU A 150 -1.79 -6.88 -4.51
N GLU A 151 -1.40 -7.44 -3.37
CA GLU A 151 -1.81 -8.78 -2.93
C GLU A 151 -3.31 -8.89 -2.63
N HIS A 152 -4.01 -7.75 -2.50
CA HIS A 152 -5.46 -7.68 -2.27
C HIS A 152 -6.26 -7.36 -3.54
N VAL A 153 -5.60 -7.23 -4.69
CA VAL A 153 -6.22 -6.85 -5.95
C VAL A 153 -6.22 -8.03 -6.93
N PRO A 154 -7.35 -8.35 -7.58
CA PRO A 154 -7.44 -9.50 -8.50
C PRO A 154 -6.53 -9.37 -9.72
N ASP A 155 -6.27 -8.15 -10.18
CA ASP A 155 -5.34 -7.85 -11.27
C ASP A 155 -4.31 -6.80 -10.81
N PRO A 156 -3.26 -7.24 -10.08
CA PRO A 156 -2.29 -6.34 -9.48
C PRO A 156 -1.48 -5.54 -10.51
N TRP A 157 -1.21 -6.15 -11.67
CA TRP A 157 -0.40 -5.47 -12.69
C TRP A 157 -1.19 -4.42 -13.45
N ARG A 158 -2.50 -4.62 -13.63
CA ARG A 158 -3.41 -3.58 -14.13
C ARG A 158 -3.43 -2.36 -13.21
N MET A 159 -3.49 -2.57 -11.90
CA MET A 159 -3.38 -1.47 -10.93
C MET A 159 -2.02 -0.76 -11.05
N ALA A 160 -0.95 -1.51 -11.16
CA ALA A 160 0.39 -0.96 -11.31
C ALA A 160 0.56 -0.17 -12.62
N ASP A 161 -0.05 -0.63 -13.74
CA ASP A 161 -0.11 0.09 -15.02
C ASP A 161 -0.84 1.44 -14.87
N GLU A 162 -1.97 1.46 -14.17
CA GLU A 162 -2.71 2.69 -13.87
C GLU A 162 -1.87 3.68 -13.04
N MET A 163 -1.10 3.16 -12.06
CA MET A 163 -0.17 4.00 -11.29
C MET A 163 0.90 4.63 -12.18
N VAL A 164 1.42 3.90 -13.17
CA VAL A 164 2.36 4.47 -14.15
C VAL A 164 1.65 5.50 -15.03
N ARG A 165 0.43 5.23 -15.51
CA ARG A 165 -0.35 6.13 -16.38
C ARG A 165 -0.60 7.49 -15.71
N VAL A 166 -1.01 7.50 -14.46
CA VAL A 166 -1.35 8.75 -13.74
C VAL A 166 -0.12 9.55 -13.28
N THR A 167 1.05 8.90 -13.21
CA THR A 167 2.31 9.55 -12.84
C THR A 167 2.81 10.36 -14.03
N ARG A 168 3.25 11.61 -13.81
CA ARG A 168 3.78 12.45 -14.89
C ARG A 168 5.07 11.89 -15.51
N PRO A 169 5.41 12.23 -16.75
CA PRO A 169 6.72 11.93 -17.33
C PRO A 169 7.86 12.41 -16.40
N GLY A 170 8.83 11.53 -16.13
CA GLY A 170 9.93 11.77 -15.19
C GLY A 170 9.54 11.67 -13.71
N GLY A 171 8.25 11.43 -13.38
CA GLY A 171 7.77 11.16 -12.03
C GLY A 171 8.10 9.73 -11.57
N TYR A 172 7.77 9.42 -10.32
CA TYR A 172 8.15 8.16 -9.69
C TYR A 172 6.92 7.34 -9.28
N VAL A 173 7.05 6.02 -9.43
CA VAL A 173 6.07 5.04 -8.96
C VAL A 173 6.73 4.14 -7.93
N PHE A 174 6.10 4.01 -6.77
CA PHE A 174 6.51 3.13 -5.68
C PHE A 174 5.44 2.09 -5.45
N VAL A 175 5.74 0.85 -5.75
CA VAL A 175 4.83 -0.29 -5.59
C VAL A 175 5.46 -1.29 -4.65
N SER A 176 4.77 -1.62 -3.56
CA SER A 176 5.24 -2.67 -2.68
C SER A 176 4.12 -3.61 -2.25
N PHE A 177 4.43 -4.89 -2.18
CA PHE A 177 3.48 -5.95 -1.86
C PHE A 177 4.14 -7.10 -1.11
N THR A 178 3.33 -7.84 -0.37
CA THR A 178 3.72 -9.06 0.32
C THR A 178 3.67 -10.24 -0.65
N SER A 179 4.82 -10.89 -0.89
CA SER A 179 4.89 -12.06 -1.77
C SER A 179 4.15 -13.25 -1.16
N TRP A 180 3.38 -13.97 -1.99
CA TRP A 180 2.58 -15.14 -1.55
C TRP A 180 3.41 -16.21 -0.84
N LEU A 181 4.58 -16.57 -1.38
CA LEU A 181 5.45 -17.60 -0.78
C LEU A 181 6.34 -17.07 0.35
N SER A 182 6.21 -15.82 0.75
CA SER A 182 6.88 -15.32 1.95
C SER A 182 6.25 -15.92 3.21
N PRO A 183 6.94 -15.92 4.37
CA PRO A 183 6.36 -16.42 5.63
C PRO A 183 5.05 -15.75 6.03
N TRP A 184 4.77 -14.56 5.51
CA TRP A 184 3.60 -13.73 5.82
C TRP A 184 2.59 -13.65 4.68
N GLY A 185 2.86 -14.31 3.53
CA GLY A 185 2.04 -14.22 2.32
C GLY A 185 0.59 -14.72 2.52
N GLY A 186 0.39 -15.65 3.44
CA GLY A 186 -0.94 -16.13 3.82
C GLY A 186 -1.66 -15.22 4.82
N HIS A 187 -1.08 -14.08 5.22
CA HIS A 187 -1.62 -13.21 6.26
C HIS A 187 -1.97 -14.04 7.52
N GLU A 188 -3.18 -13.89 8.08
CA GLU A 188 -3.63 -14.61 9.27
C GLU A 188 -3.74 -16.13 9.07
N THR A 189 -3.68 -16.62 7.83
CA THR A 189 -3.68 -18.06 7.53
C THR A 189 -2.28 -18.68 7.49
N SER A 190 -1.23 -17.87 7.63
CA SER A 190 0.15 -18.35 7.66
C SER A 190 0.42 -19.24 8.89
N PRO A 191 1.27 -20.25 8.78
CA PRO A 191 2.01 -20.69 7.59
C PRO A 191 1.26 -21.69 6.69
N TRP A 192 -0.02 -21.92 6.93
CA TRP A 192 -0.79 -22.96 6.26
C TRP A 192 -1.07 -22.69 4.78
N HIS A 193 -0.87 -21.44 4.32
CA HIS A 193 -0.97 -21.05 2.91
C HIS A 193 0.01 -21.81 2.01
N TYR A 194 1.13 -22.31 2.53
CA TYR A 194 2.07 -23.18 1.80
C TYR A 194 1.43 -24.51 1.33
N LEU A 195 0.37 -24.97 2.00
CA LEU A 195 -0.42 -26.13 1.62
C LEU A 195 -1.62 -25.79 0.71
N GLY A 196 -1.68 -24.52 0.25
CA GLY A 196 -2.71 -23.99 -0.61
C GLY A 196 -3.67 -23.02 0.11
N GLY A 197 -3.96 -21.89 -0.54
CA GLY A 197 -4.74 -20.81 0.07
C GLY A 197 -6.16 -21.25 0.47
N ARG A 198 -6.86 -22.02 -0.39
CA ARG A 198 -8.20 -22.55 -0.06
C ARG A 198 -8.18 -23.52 1.13
N PHE A 199 -7.14 -24.34 1.24
CA PHE A 199 -6.95 -25.22 2.40
C PHE A 199 -6.74 -24.39 3.67
N ALA A 200 -5.85 -23.41 3.63
CA ALA A 200 -5.53 -22.54 4.75
C ALA A 200 -6.76 -21.78 5.26
N ALA A 201 -7.57 -21.20 4.35
CA ALA A 201 -8.81 -20.50 4.69
C ALA A 201 -9.83 -21.43 5.36
N ARG A 202 -10.06 -22.64 4.82
CA ARG A 202 -10.96 -23.64 5.43
C ARG A 202 -10.48 -24.07 6.82
N ARG A 203 -9.16 -24.29 6.97
CA ARG A 203 -8.55 -24.64 8.26
C ARG A 203 -8.75 -23.53 9.28
N TYR A 204 -8.52 -22.28 8.88
CA TYR A 204 -8.74 -21.10 9.73
C TYR A 204 -10.20 -21.04 10.19
N ALA A 205 -11.16 -21.14 9.26
CA ALA A 205 -12.58 -21.09 9.57
C ALA A 205 -13.00 -22.21 10.54
N ARG A 206 -12.50 -23.44 10.36
CA ARG A 206 -12.75 -24.56 11.30
C ARG A 206 -12.16 -24.30 12.69
N ARG A 207 -10.98 -23.66 12.76
CA ARG A 207 -10.30 -23.44 14.05
C ARG A 207 -10.90 -22.29 14.86
N TYR A 208 -11.36 -21.22 14.18
CA TYR A 208 -11.79 -19.97 14.82
C TYR A 208 -13.31 -19.70 14.69
N GLY A 209 -14.07 -20.58 14.02
CA GLY A 209 -15.52 -20.42 13.84
C GLY A 209 -15.95 -19.28 12.90
N LYS A 210 -15.00 -18.63 12.22
CA LYS A 210 -15.24 -17.52 11.27
C LYS A 210 -14.20 -17.56 10.15
N PRO A 211 -14.53 -17.05 8.95
CA PRO A 211 -13.55 -16.93 7.87
C PRO A 211 -12.39 -16.00 8.27
N PRO A 212 -11.20 -16.14 7.66
CA PRO A 212 -10.14 -15.13 7.79
C PRO A 212 -10.62 -13.79 7.20
N LYS A 213 -10.01 -12.68 7.62
CA LYS A 213 -10.27 -11.36 7.01
C LYS A 213 -9.85 -11.37 5.54
N ASN A 214 -8.69 -11.97 5.27
CA ASN A 214 -8.11 -12.05 3.93
C ASN A 214 -8.37 -13.45 3.34
N VAL A 215 -9.39 -13.56 2.48
CA VAL A 215 -9.82 -14.82 1.88
C VAL A 215 -9.12 -15.03 0.54
N TYR A 216 -8.38 -16.14 0.42
CA TYR A 216 -7.66 -16.47 -0.82
C TYR A 216 -8.60 -16.63 -2.01
N GLY A 217 -8.34 -15.87 -3.07
CA GLY A 217 -9.13 -15.84 -4.31
C GLY A 217 -10.30 -14.85 -4.27
N GLU A 218 -10.51 -14.14 -3.15
CA GLU A 218 -11.54 -13.11 -2.99
C GLU A 218 -10.92 -11.75 -2.63
N SER A 219 -10.18 -11.69 -1.53
CA SER A 219 -9.51 -10.49 -1.02
C SER A 219 -8.01 -10.69 -0.75
N LEU A 220 -7.46 -11.85 -1.15
CA LEU A 220 -6.02 -12.15 -1.09
C LEU A 220 -5.65 -13.00 -2.30
N PHE A 221 -4.66 -12.57 -3.06
CA PHE A 221 -4.23 -13.20 -4.30
C PHE A 221 -2.75 -13.56 -4.22
N ALA A 222 -2.37 -14.65 -4.94
CA ALA A 222 -0.99 -15.08 -5.01
C ALA A 222 -0.19 -14.16 -5.95
N VAL A 223 0.56 -13.23 -5.39
CA VAL A 223 1.49 -12.36 -6.13
C VAL A 223 2.92 -12.82 -5.86
N SER A 224 3.71 -13.01 -6.91
CA SER A 224 5.10 -13.48 -6.79
C SER A 224 6.11 -12.34 -6.96
N VAL A 225 7.29 -12.52 -6.37
CA VAL A 225 8.44 -11.63 -6.61
C VAL A 225 8.84 -11.66 -8.08
N SER A 226 8.79 -12.85 -8.71
CA SER A 226 9.12 -13.04 -10.12
C SER A 226 8.23 -12.19 -11.01
N ASP A 227 6.91 -12.30 -10.84
CA ASP A 227 5.94 -11.55 -11.67
C ASP A 227 6.15 -10.05 -11.52
N GLY A 228 6.38 -9.56 -10.30
CA GLY A 228 6.67 -8.14 -10.06
C GLY A 228 7.94 -7.65 -10.74
N LEU A 229 9.01 -8.41 -10.65
CA LEU A 229 10.27 -8.07 -11.32
C LEU A 229 10.13 -8.13 -12.84
N ASP A 230 9.37 -9.08 -13.37
CA ASP A 230 9.17 -9.25 -14.81
C ASP A 230 8.24 -8.18 -15.38
N TRP A 231 7.15 -7.84 -14.68
CA TRP A 231 6.30 -6.70 -15.02
C TRP A 231 7.12 -5.40 -15.09
N ALA A 232 7.85 -5.09 -14.02
CA ALA A 232 8.63 -3.85 -13.95
C ALA A 232 9.69 -3.74 -15.06
N ARG A 233 10.37 -4.84 -15.41
CA ARG A 233 11.40 -4.84 -16.48
C ARG A 233 10.81 -4.70 -17.87
N ARG A 234 9.61 -5.22 -18.10
CA ARG A 234 8.96 -5.21 -19.42
C ARG A 234 8.06 -4.02 -19.66
N HIS A 235 7.82 -3.20 -18.61
CA HIS A 235 6.90 -2.07 -18.74
C HIS A 235 7.40 -1.08 -19.80
N PRO A 236 6.57 -0.75 -20.83
CA PRO A 236 7.00 0.08 -21.97
C PRO A 236 7.28 1.53 -21.57
N ASP A 237 6.53 2.07 -20.60
CA ASP A 237 6.52 3.50 -20.27
C ASP A 237 7.29 3.84 -18.97
N ALA A 238 7.98 2.88 -18.36
CA ALA A 238 8.72 3.12 -17.12
C ALA A 238 10.06 2.39 -17.10
N ASP A 239 11.03 2.99 -16.42
CA ASP A 239 12.34 2.40 -16.16
C ASP A 239 12.42 1.98 -14.68
N VAL A 240 13.00 0.81 -14.41
CA VAL A 240 13.27 0.35 -13.05
C VAL A 240 14.45 1.13 -12.48
N VAL A 241 14.18 1.96 -11.49
CA VAL A 241 15.19 2.70 -10.73
C VAL A 241 15.81 1.81 -9.66
N ASP A 242 14.96 1.06 -8.95
CA ASP A 242 15.40 0.14 -7.91
C ASP A 242 14.40 -0.99 -7.67
N ALA A 243 14.91 -2.12 -7.12
CA ALA A 243 14.12 -3.23 -6.62
C ALA A 243 14.74 -3.72 -5.30
N LEU A 244 13.95 -3.80 -4.25
CA LEU A 244 14.44 -4.07 -2.90
C LEU A 244 13.56 -5.10 -2.18
N PRO A 245 14.14 -6.02 -1.40
CA PRO A 245 13.42 -6.68 -0.33
C PRO A 245 13.19 -5.64 0.77
N ARG A 246 12.02 -4.98 0.77
CA ARG A 246 11.73 -3.71 1.43
C ARG A 246 12.13 -3.63 2.90
N TYR A 247 11.83 -4.67 3.65
CA TYR A 247 12.06 -4.69 5.10
C TYR A 247 13.41 -5.26 5.50
N HIS A 248 14.20 -5.76 4.51
CA HIS A 248 15.51 -6.33 4.76
C HIS A 248 16.61 -5.27 4.73
N PRO A 249 17.77 -5.54 5.36
CA PRO A 249 18.93 -4.69 5.22
C PRO A 249 19.50 -4.76 3.79
N ARG A 250 20.21 -3.70 3.38
CA ARG A 250 20.72 -3.53 2.01
C ARG A 250 21.56 -4.72 1.49
N TRP A 251 22.28 -5.38 2.37
CA TRP A 251 23.09 -6.54 1.98
C TRP A 251 22.27 -7.76 1.56
N ALA A 252 20.96 -7.83 1.91
CA ALA A 252 20.06 -8.88 1.47
C ALA A 252 19.56 -8.69 0.02
N ARG A 253 19.81 -7.53 -0.61
CA ARG A 253 19.35 -7.24 -1.99
C ARG A 253 19.72 -8.32 -3.03
N PRO A 254 20.89 -8.98 -2.98
CA PRO A 254 21.22 -10.05 -3.93
C PRO A 254 20.25 -11.22 -3.93
N VAL A 255 19.43 -11.43 -2.87
CA VAL A 255 18.42 -12.49 -2.83
C VAL A 255 17.44 -12.42 -3.99
N LEU A 256 17.14 -11.20 -4.49
CA LEU A 256 16.23 -10.99 -5.63
C LEU A 256 16.76 -11.61 -6.94
N LYS A 257 18.07 -11.91 -7.02
CA LYS A 257 18.69 -12.54 -8.18
C LYS A 257 18.66 -14.08 -8.15
N ILE A 258 18.22 -14.68 -7.03
CA ILE A 258 18.24 -16.13 -6.84
C ILE A 258 16.80 -16.66 -7.02
N PRO A 259 16.51 -17.31 -8.19
CA PRO A 259 15.18 -17.88 -8.44
C PRO A 259 14.77 -18.86 -7.33
N GLY A 260 13.49 -18.91 -7.00
CA GLY A 260 12.94 -19.72 -5.92
C GLY A 260 13.21 -19.13 -4.53
N VAL A 261 14.47 -18.87 -4.17
CA VAL A 261 14.84 -18.28 -2.88
C VAL A 261 14.21 -16.91 -2.69
N ARG A 262 14.18 -16.08 -3.74
CA ARG A 262 13.56 -14.75 -3.71
C ARG A 262 12.08 -14.78 -3.34
N GLU A 263 11.35 -15.82 -3.71
CA GLU A 263 9.93 -15.96 -3.43
C GLU A 263 9.65 -16.18 -1.93
N VAL A 264 10.54 -16.91 -1.26
CA VAL A 264 10.37 -17.28 0.15
C VAL A 264 11.00 -16.26 1.09
N VAL A 265 12.21 -15.79 0.74
CA VAL A 265 13.00 -14.92 1.63
C VAL A 265 12.55 -13.45 1.53
N THR A 266 12.06 -13.01 0.38
CA THR A 266 11.57 -11.63 0.22
C THR A 266 10.22 -11.49 0.90
N TRP A 267 10.23 -10.93 2.09
CA TRP A 267 8.99 -10.69 2.83
C TRP A 267 8.05 -9.75 2.07
N ASN A 268 8.57 -8.62 1.63
CA ASN A 268 7.83 -7.64 0.85
C ASN A 268 8.78 -7.12 -0.26
N LEU A 269 8.31 -7.13 -1.49
CA LEU A 269 9.04 -6.55 -2.62
C LEU A 269 8.66 -5.09 -2.76
N LEU A 270 9.64 -4.20 -2.83
CA LEU A 270 9.46 -2.82 -3.30
C LEU A 270 10.07 -2.67 -4.68
N LEU A 271 9.28 -2.13 -5.59
CA LEU A 271 9.68 -1.68 -6.91
C LEU A 271 9.63 -0.15 -6.95
N VAL A 272 10.70 0.47 -7.39
CA VAL A 272 10.78 1.91 -7.64
C VAL A 272 10.99 2.10 -9.13
N LEU A 273 10.01 2.74 -9.78
CA LEU A 273 10.07 3.01 -11.20
C LEU A 273 10.06 4.53 -11.45
N ARG A 274 10.59 4.92 -12.59
CA ARG A 274 10.49 6.28 -13.10
C ARG A 274 9.77 6.25 -14.43
N ARG A 275 8.68 7.01 -14.56
CA ARG A 275 7.97 7.11 -15.82
C ARG A 275 8.87 7.76 -16.86
N ARG A 276 8.96 7.15 -18.04
CA ARG A 276 9.75 7.67 -19.15
C ARG A 276 9.22 9.03 -19.62
N PRO A 277 10.07 9.92 -20.08
CA PRO A 277 9.63 11.12 -20.82
C PRO A 277 8.77 10.70 -22.00
N ALA A 278 7.77 11.53 -22.33
CA ALA A 278 7.08 11.36 -23.61
C ALA A 278 8.13 11.40 -24.76
N PRO A 279 7.99 10.58 -25.80
CA PRO A 279 8.84 10.72 -26.97
C PRO A 279 8.74 12.16 -27.48
N ALA A 280 9.88 12.71 -27.91
CA ALA A 280 9.89 14.03 -28.51
C ALA A 280 8.89 14.06 -29.69
N PRO A 281 8.10 15.13 -29.85
CA PRO A 281 7.24 15.25 -31.01
C PRO A 281 8.11 15.11 -32.28
N PRO A 282 7.61 14.44 -33.32
CA PRO A 282 8.36 14.31 -34.56
C PRO A 282 8.63 15.70 -35.14
N PRO A 283 9.76 15.90 -35.84
CA PRO A 283 10.21 17.23 -36.31
C PRO A 283 9.21 18.00 -37.17
N TRP A 284 8.23 17.29 -37.72
CA TRP A 284 7.19 17.89 -38.57
C TRP A 284 5.96 18.42 -37.78
N ALA A 285 5.86 18.10 -36.48
CA ALA A 285 4.73 18.55 -35.65
C ALA A 285 4.87 20.00 -35.13
N GLU A 286 6.00 20.66 -35.36
CA GLU A 286 6.24 22.07 -35.01
C GLU A 286 5.95 23.06 -36.12
N SER A 287 5.38 22.61 -37.27
CA SER A 287 5.18 23.42 -38.46
C SER A 287 3.72 23.74 -38.83
N GLU A 288 2.79 23.69 -37.84
CA GLU A 288 1.42 24.19 -38.03
C GLU A 288 1.11 25.40 -37.13
#